data_768b84e1d2b9d6bb4b56b066a3d1ea12
#
_entry.id   768b84e1d2b9d6bb4b56b066a3d1ea12
#
_cell.length_a   1.000
_cell.length_b   1.000
_cell.length_c   1.000
_cell.angle_alpha   90.00
_cell.angle_beta   90.00
_cell.angle_gamma   90.00
#
_symmetry.space_group_name_H-M   'P 1'
#
loop_
_entity.id
_entity.type
_entity.pdbx_description
1 polymer ?
#
loop_
_entity_poly.entity_id
_entity_poly.type
_entity_poly.pdbx_seq_one_letter_code
_entity_poly.pdbx_strand_id
1 'polypeptide(L)'
;MAFKLGDLIIDRISMGYAEKFDGTPLYVLTQLSEASIEISAESRDAVDKDGTLIKRFWNAKTGEFTATNAMLNLNIMAAQSGNEADIATSENVIVMPKIITVKAGTTVDLEGFVNGNRISVNALGTNGAMGKAYTQGTAASATEFGLNGTKLTPPTDTAEAQYVVKYDRQVTEGVDILNSADKFPATVRLTLKGLCVDPCEADVLRALSHIYNDLFVYNM
;
A
#
# COMPACT_ATOMS: atom_id res chain seq x y z
N MET A 1 22.97 17.12 -33.36
CA MET A 1 23.22 15.74 -33.83
C MET A 1 21.90 15.03 -34.05
N ALA A 2 21.74 14.27 -35.11
CA ALA A 2 20.54 13.49 -35.35
C ALA A 2 20.56 12.26 -34.41
N PHE A 3 19.44 11.93 -33.83
CA PHE A 3 19.26 10.78 -32.98
C PHE A 3 19.38 9.49 -33.82
N LYS A 4 20.30 8.61 -33.47
CA LYS A 4 20.46 7.31 -34.15
C LYS A 4 19.74 6.25 -33.32
N LEU A 5 18.79 5.53 -33.94
CA LEU A 5 17.94 4.54 -33.30
C LEU A 5 18.61 3.18 -33.02
N GLY A 6 19.83 2.96 -33.46
CA GLY A 6 20.41 1.62 -33.51
C GLY A 6 21.38 1.24 -32.38
N ASP A 7 21.90 2.21 -31.61
CA ASP A 7 23.09 1.96 -30.80
C ASP A 7 23.00 2.51 -29.36
N LEU A 8 21.80 2.56 -28.78
CA LEU A 8 21.61 3.05 -27.43
C LEU A 8 21.49 1.91 -26.42
N ILE A 9 22.26 1.98 -25.36
CA ILE A 9 22.14 1.10 -24.20
C ILE A 9 21.31 1.80 -23.14
N ILE A 10 20.21 1.17 -22.71
CA ILE A 10 19.41 1.68 -21.58
C ILE A 10 20.24 1.46 -20.31
N ASP A 11 20.65 2.55 -19.67
CA ASP A 11 21.36 2.51 -18.38
C ASP A 11 20.37 2.21 -17.26
N ARG A 12 19.31 3.00 -17.16
CA ARG A 12 18.28 2.84 -16.11
C ARG A 12 17.00 3.57 -16.45
N ILE A 13 15.90 3.16 -15.82
CA ILE A 13 14.67 3.93 -15.77
C ILE A 13 14.75 4.86 -14.55
N SER A 14 14.72 6.16 -14.78
CA SER A 14 14.97 7.16 -13.75
C SER A 14 13.69 7.65 -13.07
N MET A 15 12.56 7.59 -13.77
CA MET A 15 11.28 8.11 -13.28
C MET A 15 10.12 7.38 -13.95
N GLY A 16 9.04 7.17 -13.21
CA GLY A 16 7.75 6.74 -13.71
C GLY A 16 6.67 7.75 -13.33
N TYR A 17 5.77 8.06 -14.24
CA TYR A 17 4.62 8.95 -14.01
C TYR A 17 3.35 8.20 -14.38
N ALA A 18 2.44 8.05 -13.42
CA ALA A 18 1.17 7.38 -13.61
C ALA A 18 0.00 8.37 -13.57
N GLU A 19 -0.90 8.25 -14.54
CA GLU A 19 -2.11 9.04 -14.67
C GLU A 19 -3.30 8.17 -15.05
N LYS A 20 -4.52 8.64 -14.73
CA LYS A 20 -5.75 8.06 -15.28
C LYS A 20 -5.86 8.38 -16.78
N PHE A 21 -6.74 7.67 -17.49
CA PHE A 21 -6.98 7.94 -18.91
C PHE A 21 -7.55 9.34 -19.21
N ASP A 22 -8.14 9.98 -18.21
CA ASP A 22 -8.62 11.36 -18.28
C ASP A 22 -7.53 12.43 -18.09
N GLY A 23 -6.28 11.97 -17.84
CA GLY A 23 -5.12 12.84 -17.60
C GLY A 23 -4.94 13.24 -16.13
N THR A 24 -5.77 12.74 -15.21
CA THR A 24 -5.61 13.02 -13.78
C THR A 24 -4.35 12.32 -13.24
N PRO A 25 -3.38 13.04 -12.66
CA PRO A 25 -2.18 12.45 -12.11
C PRO A 25 -2.52 11.61 -10.86
N LEU A 26 -1.89 10.44 -10.75
CA LEU A 26 -2.05 9.54 -9.61
C LEU A 26 -0.80 9.52 -8.72
N TYR A 27 0.34 9.18 -9.30
CA TYR A 27 1.59 9.13 -8.55
C TYR A 27 2.81 9.26 -9.46
N VAL A 28 3.94 9.58 -8.84
CA VAL A 28 5.25 9.66 -9.49
C VAL A 28 6.21 8.72 -8.76
N LEU A 29 6.94 7.92 -9.52
CA LEU A 29 8.03 7.07 -9.06
C LEU A 29 9.35 7.78 -9.33
N THR A 30 10.06 8.22 -8.30
CA THR A 30 11.29 9.02 -8.45
C THR A 30 12.56 8.31 -8.01
N GLN A 31 12.44 7.19 -7.27
CA GLN A 31 13.57 6.47 -6.68
C GLN A 31 13.50 4.99 -7.03
N LEU A 32 13.57 4.71 -8.34
CA LEU A 32 13.60 3.34 -8.84
C LEU A 32 15.03 2.79 -8.72
N SER A 33 15.22 1.76 -7.92
CA SER A 33 16.50 1.06 -7.79
C SER A 33 16.66 -0.03 -8.84
N GLU A 34 15.56 -0.72 -9.16
CA GLU A 34 15.51 -1.78 -10.16
C GLU A 34 14.22 -1.61 -10.95
N ALA A 35 14.32 -1.55 -12.26
CA ALA A 35 13.14 -1.45 -13.10
C ALA A 35 13.34 -2.28 -14.37
N SER A 36 12.37 -3.11 -14.69
CA SER A 36 12.35 -3.92 -15.90
C SER A 36 11.00 -3.82 -16.58
N ILE A 37 11.03 -3.93 -17.91
CA ILE A 37 9.84 -4.01 -18.74
C ILE A 37 9.94 -5.29 -19.54
N GLU A 38 8.97 -6.16 -19.42
CA GLU A 38 8.83 -7.35 -20.22
C GLU A 38 7.59 -7.22 -21.11
N ILE A 39 7.77 -7.43 -22.41
CA ILE A 39 6.67 -7.43 -23.38
C ILE A 39 6.66 -8.79 -24.04
N SER A 40 5.57 -9.52 -23.89
CA SER A 40 5.38 -10.84 -24.47
C SER A 40 4.12 -10.90 -25.34
N ALA A 41 4.14 -11.81 -26.28
CA ALA A 41 2.96 -12.13 -27.07
C ALA A 41 2.92 -13.64 -27.29
N GLU A 42 1.82 -14.25 -26.92
CA GLU A 42 1.62 -15.67 -27.20
C GLU A 42 1.16 -15.87 -28.65
N SER A 43 1.62 -16.95 -29.27
CA SER A 43 1.18 -17.33 -30.58
C SER A 43 0.59 -18.74 -30.59
N ARG A 44 -0.37 -18.95 -31.47
CA ARG A 44 -0.94 -20.27 -31.78
C ARG A 44 -0.71 -20.60 -33.24
N ASP A 45 -0.08 -21.73 -33.47
CA ASP A 45 0.22 -22.22 -34.84
C ASP A 45 -0.89 -23.15 -35.34
N ALA A 46 -1.36 -22.89 -36.52
CA ALA A 46 -2.14 -23.84 -37.28
C ALA A 46 -1.20 -24.62 -38.17
N VAL A 47 -1.19 -25.94 -38.02
CA VAL A 47 -0.33 -26.88 -38.78
C VAL A 47 -1.21 -27.81 -39.59
N ASP A 48 -0.69 -28.32 -40.70
CA ASP A 48 -1.33 -29.36 -41.48
C ASP A 48 -1.14 -30.76 -40.84
N LYS A 49 -1.64 -31.80 -41.51
CA LYS A 49 -1.54 -33.19 -41.05
C LYS A 49 -0.08 -33.71 -40.97
N ASP A 50 0.80 -33.10 -41.69
CA ASP A 50 2.22 -33.46 -41.75
C ASP A 50 3.12 -32.59 -40.83
N GLY A 51 2.46 -31.72 -40.00
CA GLY A 51 3.14 -30.82 -39.05
C GLY A 51 3.70 -29.54 -39.69
N THR A 52 3.40 -29.27 -40.96
CA THR A 52 3.87 -28.06 -41.64
C THR A 52 3.05 -26.84 -41.18
N LEU A 53 3.73 -25.74 -40.81
CA LEU A 53 3.10 -24.51 -40.37
C LEU A 53 2.31 -23.90 -41.55
N ILE A 54 0.99 -23.82 -41.39
CA ILE A 54 0.10 -23.12 -42.33
C ILE A 54 0.03 -21.65 -42.00
N LYS A 55 -0.22 -21.30 -40.73
CA LYS A 55 -0.37 -19.93 -40.26
C LYS A 55 -0.11 -19.80 -38.78
N ARG A 56 0.51 -18.69 -38.35
CA ARG A 56 0.67 -18.28 -36.96
C ARG A 56 -0.32 -17.19 -36.65
N PHE A 57 -1.08 -17.39 -35.57
CA PHE A 57 -1.98 -16.39 -35.00
C PHE A 57 -1.36 -15.84 -33.73
N TRP A 58 -1.30 -14.52 -33.62
CA TRP A 58 -0.79 -13.85 -32.44
C TRP A 58 -1.97 -13.45 -31.54
N ASN A 59 -1.87 -13.74 -30.25
CA ASN A 59 -2.76 -13.23 -29.24
C ASN A 59 -2.42 -11.77 -28.90
N ALA A 60 -3.23 -11.17 -28.03
CA ALA A 60 -2.92 -9.83 -27.52
C ALA A 60 -1.54 -9.81 -26.86
N LYS A 61 -0.83 -8.70 -27.04
CA LYS A 61 0.42 -8.45 -26.29
C LYS A 61 0.13 -8.21 -24.84
N THR A 62 0.95 -8.77 -23.97
CA THR A 62 0.97 -8.49 -22.54
C THR A 62 2.27 -7.76 -22.21
N GLY A 63 2.18 -6.74 -21.37
CA GLY A 63 3.34 -6.02 -20.87
C GLY A 63 3.37 -6.09 -19.36
N GLU A 64 4.51 -6.37 -18.78
CA GLU A 64 4.76 -6.35 -17.35
C GLU A 64 5.84 -5.31 -17.05
N PHE A 65 5.57 -4.45 -16.08
CA PHE A 65 6.52 -3.49 -15.55
C PHE A 65 6.77 -3.82 -14.08
N THR A 66 7.99 -4.20 -13.77
CA THR A 66 8.43 -4.45 -12.39
C THR A 66 9.42 -3.37 -11.98
N ALA A 67 9.21 -2.78 -10.82
CA ALA A 67 10.12 -1.78 -10.28
C ALA A 67 10.18 -1.86 -8.75
N THR A 68 11.37 -1.66 -8.21
CA THR A 68 11.60 -1.53 -6.76
C THR A 68 11.77 -0.06 -6.43
N ASN A 69 10.94 0.44 -5.50
CA ASN A 69 11.05 1.80 -4.98
C ASN A 69 11.49 1.75 -3.52
N ALA A 70 12.55 2.50 -3.19
CA ALA A 70 13.12 2.53 -1.83
C ALA A 70 12.19 3.23 -0.82
N MET A 71 11.24 4.05 -1.27
CA MET A 71 10.31 4.79 -0.41
C MET A 71 8.89 4.25 -0.54
N LEU A 72 8.21 4.12 0.60
CA LEU A 72 6.79 3.84 0.64
C LEU A 72 6.01 5.03 0.02
N ASN A 73 5.24 4.77 -1.02
CA ASN A 73 4.38 5.76 -1.63
C ASN A 73 2.91 5.41 -1.38
N LEU A 74 2.25 6.18 -0.53
CA LEU A 74 0.86 5.96 -0.13
C LEU A 74 -0.13 6.12 -1.29
N ASN A 75 0.20 6.97 -2.28
CA ASN A 75 -0.63 7.14 -3.48
C ASN A 75 -0.62 5.89 -4.36
N ILE A 76 0.50 5.16 -4.40
CA ILE A 76 0.56 3.85 -5.09
C ILE A 76 -0.35 2.85 -4.39
N MET A 77 -0.28 2.78 -3.06
CA MET A 77 -1.14 1.89 -2.27
C MET A 77 -2.62 2.22 -2.46
N ALA A 78 -2.98 3.50 -2.48
CA ALA A 78 -4.33 3.97 -2.75
C ALA A 78 -4.79 3.57 -4.17
N ALA A 79 -3.96 3.79 -5.17
CA ALA A 79 -4.25 3.39 -6.55
C ALA A 79 -4.41 1.87 -6.71
N GLN A 80 -3.62 1.07 -5.98
CA GLN A 80 -3.73 -0.40 -5.97
C GLN A 80 -4.99 -0.89 -5.26
N SER A 81 -5.44 -0.20 -4.20
CA SER A 81 -6.70 -0.54 -3.52
C SER A 81 -7.96 -0.08 -4.28
N GLY A 82 -7.79 0.76 -5.31
CA GLY A 82 -8.91 1.37 -6.05
C GLY A 82 -9.66 2.45 -5.26
N ASN A 83 -9.13 2.88 -4.12
CA ASN A 83 -9.67 3.93 -3.28
C ASN A 83 -8.70 5.12 -3.22
N GLU A 84 -9.20 6.26 -2.82
CA GLU A 84 -8.36 7.41 -2.50
C GLU A 84 -7.79 7.26 -1.07
N ALA A 85 -6.61 7.83 -0.85
CA ALA A 85 -6.05 7.92 0.49
C ALA A 85 -6.81 9.00 1.28
N ASP A 86 -7.35 8.63 2.43
CA ASP A 86 -7.97 9.58 3.34
C ASP A 86 -6.90 10.15 4.28
N ILE A 87 -6.65 11.45 4.16
CA ILE A 87 -5.60 12.14 4.92
C ILE A 87 -6.24 12.84 6.10
N ALA A 88 -5.81 12.46 7.31
CA ALA A 88 -6.22 13.11 8.53
C ALA A 88 -5.65 14.53 8.61
N THR A 89 -6.52 15.47 8.92
CA THR A 89 -6.19 16.88 9.19
C THR A 89 -6.99 17.38 10.39
N SER A 90 -6.76 18.62 10.81
CA SER A 90 -7.59 19.25 11.84
C SER A 90 -9.08 19.40 11.45
N GLU A 91 -9.37 19.45 10.15
CA GLU A 91 -10.71 19.57 9.59
C GLU A 91 -11.32 18.22 9.22
N ASN A 92 -10.47 17.25 8.84
CA ASN A 92 -10.85 15.87 8.51
C ASN A 92 -10.22 14.91 9.50
N VAL A 93 -10.93 14.64 10.59
CA VAL A 93 -10.48 13.75 11.66
C VAL A 93 -10.79 12.30 11.30
N ILE A 94 -9.76 11.45 11.29
CA ILE A 94 -9.92 10.02 11.03
C ILE A 94 -9.94 9.23 12.33
N VAL A 95 -10.74 8.17 12.36
CA VAL A 95 -10.80 7.24 13.50
C VAL A 95 -9.90 6.04 13.21
N MET A 96 -8.86 5.86 14.02
CA MET A 96 -7.89 4.79 13.87
C MET A 96 -7.79 3.92 15.12
N PRO A 97 -7.64 2.61 15.02
CA PRO A 97 -7.43 1.74 16.17
C PRO A 97 -6.04 1.95 16.78
N LYS A 98 -5.97 2.05 18.12
CA LYS A 98 -4.72 2.02 18.89
C LYS A 98 -4.74 0.84 19.84
N ILE A 99 -3.62 0.16 19.94
CA ILE A 99 -3.42 -0.97 20.85
C ILE A 99 -2.31 -0.58 21.83
N ILE A 100 -2.61 -0.71 23.13
CA ILE A 100 -1.64 -0.47 24.20
C ILE A 100 -1.65 -1.63 25.19
N THR A 101 -0.56 -1.81 25.89
CA THR A 101 -0.47 -2.72 27.04
C THR A 101 -0.47 -1.92 28.34
N VAL A 102 -1.35 -2.30 29.27
CA VAL A 102 -1.54 -1.64 30.56
C VAL A 102 -1.24 -2.64 31.69
N LYS A 103 -0.47 -2.21 32.68
CA LYS A 103 -0.23 -3.03 33.89
C LYS A 103 -1.41 -2.95 34.84
N ALA A 104 -1.67 -4.04 35.56
CA ALA A 104 -2.65 -4.07 36.64
C ALA A 104 -2.42 -2.93 37.62
N GLY A 105 -3.48 -2.30 38.08
CA GLY A 105 -3.45 -1.19 39.04
C GLY A 105 -2.97 0.16 38.50
N THR A 106 -2.63 0.26 37.19
CA THR A 106 -2.16 1.51 36.59
C THR A 106 -3.25 2.14 35.73
N THR A 107 -3.77 3.30 36.16
CA THR A 107 -4.70 4.09 35.33
C THR A 107 -3.94 4.75 34.19
N VAL A 108 -4.49 4.67 32.96
CA VAL A 108 -3.89 5.20 31.74
C VAL A 108 -4.84 6.17 31.07
N ASP A 109 -4.29 7.25 30.52
CA ASP A 109 -5.05 8.18 29.66
C ASP A 109 -5.04 7.69 28.21
N LEU A 110 -6.22 7.52 27.63
CA LEU A 110 -6.42 7.05 26.26
C LEU A 110 -6.39 8.26 25.32
N GLU A 111 -5.21 8.54 24.79
CA GLU A 111 -4.98 9.65 23.88
C GLU A 111 -5.90 9.58 22.64
N GLY A 112 -6.65 10.66 22.39
CA GLY A 112 -7.55 10.77 21.24
C GLY A 112 -8.83 9.93 21.36
N PHE A 113 -9.07 9.25 22.47
CA PHE A 113 -10.31 8.52 22.69
C PHE A 113 -11.49 9.49 22.86
N VAL A 114 -12.58 9.20 22.16
CA VAL A 114 -13.84 9.93 22.31
C VAL A 114 -14.87 8.98 22.89
N ASN A 115 -15.58 9.43 23.90
CA ASN A 115 -16.60 8.63 24.56
C ASN A 115 -17.66 8.15 23.55
N GLY A 116 -17.96 6.86 23.58
CA GLY A 116 -18.80 6.18 22.59
C GLY A 116 -18.05 5.47 21.49
N ASN A 117 -16.73 5.69 21.35
CA ASN A 117 -15.88 4.90 20.45
C ASN A 117 -15.67 3.48 21.00
N ARG A 118 -15.32 2.57 20.09
CA ARG A 118 -15.08 1.18 20.44
C ARG A 118 -13.85 1.05 21.34
N ILE A 119 -14.01 0.31 22.43
CA ILE A 119 -12.94 -0.07 23.35
C ILE A 119 -13.08 -1.53 23.75
N SER A 120 -11.97 -2.24 23.84
CA SER A 120 -11.92 -3.61 24.36
C SER A 120 -10.71 -3.79 25.26
N VAL A 121 -10.90 -4.51 26.36
CA VAL A 121 -9.85 -4.83 27.33
C VAL A 121 -9.82 -6.32 27.54
N ASN A 122 -8.65 -6.92 27.33
CA ASN A 122 -8.42 -8.33 27.51
C ASN A 122 -7.19 -8.57 28.40
N ALA A 123 -7.22 -9.64 29.19
CA ALA A 123 -6.02 -10.10 29.88
C ALA A 123 -4.92 -10.44 28.89
N LEU A 124 -3.66 -10.18 29.27
CA LEU A 124 -2.47 -10.57 28.49
C LEU A 124 -1.64 -11.54 29.31
N GLY A 125 -1.60 -12.79 28.85
CA GLY A 125 -0.76 -13.82 29.46
C GLY A 125 0.74 -13.53 29.25
N THR A 126 1.57 -14.09 30.11
CA THR A 126 3.04 -13.94 30.08
C THR A 126 3.70 -14.41 28.79
N ASN A 127 3.02 -15.31 28.07
CA ASN A 127 3.42 -15.81 26.74
C ASN A 127 2.88 -14.97 25.57
N GLY A 128 2.22 -13.82 25.84
CA GLY A 128 1.58 -12.99 24.83
C GLY A 128 0.20 -13.48 24.36
N ALA A 129 -0.31 -14.55 24.97
CA ALA A 129 -1.63 -15.03 24.60
C ALA A 129 -2.74 -14.10 25.12
N MET A 130 -3.78 -13.91 24.29
CA MET A 130 -4.98 -13.18 24.69
C MET A 130 -5.81 -14.04 25.64
N GLY A 131 -6.08 -13.46 26.81
CA GLY A 131 -6.89 -14.10 27.86
C GLY A 131 -8.33 -13.58 27.90
N LYS A 132 -8.92 -13.61 29.10
CA LYS A 132 -10.29 -13.21 29.38
C LYS A 132 -10.58 -11.78 28.91
N ALA A 133 -11.74 -11.58 28.33
CA ALA A 133 -12.27 -10.24 28.00
C ALA A 133 -13.01 -9.65 29.21
N TYR A 134 -12.91 -8.33 29.36
CA TYR A 134 -13.56 -7.57 30.42
C TYR A 134 -14.59 -6.61 29.83
N THR A 135 -15.67 -6.38 30.56
CA THR A 135 -16.71 -5.43 30.16
C THR A 135 -16.44 -4.04 30.74
N GLN A 136 -17.02 -3.02 30.12
CA GLN A 136 -16.92 -1.67 30.63
C GLN A 136 -17.90 -1.48 31.79
N GLY A 137 -17.41 -0.95 32.91
CA GLY A 137 -18.19 -0.53 34.04
C GLY A 137 -17.97 0.94 34.35
N THR A 138 -18.75 1.47 35.32
CA THR A 138 -18.54 2.82 35.84
C THR A 138 -17.31 2.90 36.74
N ALA A 139 -16.97 1.80 37.40
CA ALA A 139 -15.77 1.63 38.20
C ALA A 139 -15.11 0.28 37.87
N ALA A 140 -13.82 0.18 38.13
CA ALA A 140 -13.10 -1.07 37.91
C ALA A 140 -13.50 -2.11 38.95
N SER A 141 -13.70 -3.34 38.54
CA SER A 141 -14.00 -4.51 39.38
C SER A 141 -13.19 -5.72 38.90
N ALA A 142 -13.36 -6.90 39.51
CA ALA A 142 -12.72 -8.11 39.05
C ALA A 142 -13.17 -8.60 37.65
N THR A 143 -14.28 -8.07 37.17
CA THR A 143 -14.85 -8.45 35.84
C THR A 143 -15.01 -7.27 34.88
N GLU A 144 -14.78 -6.06 35.35
CA GLU A 144 -15.02 -4.83 34.59
C GLU A 144 -13.82 -3.88 34.67
N PHE A 145 -13.56 -3.17 33.59
CA PHE A 145 -12.65 -2.02 33.61
C PHE A 145 -13.44 -0.72 33.79
N GLY A 146 -12.89 0.22 34.52
CA GLY A 146 -13.48 1.54 34.70
C GLY A 146 -13.07 2.48 33.57
N LEU A 147 -14.01 3.26 33.06
CA LEU A 147 -13.75 4.30 32.08
C LEU A 147 -14.42 5.61 32.53
N ASN A 148 -13.61 6.66 32.71
CA ASN A 148 -14.06 7.99 33.04
C ASN A 148 -13.47 9.02 32.08
N GLY A 149 -14.26 9.44 31.08
CA GLY A 149 -13.77 10.23 29.97
C GLY A 149 -12.71 9.47 29.18
N THR A 150 -11.48 9.98 29.15
CA THR A 150 -10.32 9.34 28.50
C THR A 150 -9.52 8.43 29.45
N LYS A 151 -9.82 8.46 30.76
CA LYS A 151 -9.06 7.69 31.76
C LYS A 151 -9.62 6.29 31.92
N LEU A 152 -8.80 5.33 31.58
CA LEU A 152 -9.07 3.90 31.77
C LEU A 152 -8.39 3.39 33.05
N THR A 153 -9.18 2.79 33.92
CA THR A 153 -8.70 2.03 35.06
C THR A 153 -8.84 0.55 34.76
N PRO A 154 -7.74 -0.22 34.73
CA PRO A 154 -7.80 -1.63 34.40
C PRO A 154 -8.58 -2.43 35.46
N PRO A 155 -9.06 -3.64 35.12
CA PRO A 155 -9.75 -4.50 36.08
C PRO A 155 -8.89 -4.77 37.32
N THR A 156 -9.59 -5.03 38.45
CA THR A 156 -8.92 -5.38 39.73
C THR A 156 -8.76 -6.89 39.90
N ASP A 157 -8.75 -7.64 38.81
CA ASP A 157 -8.51 -9.09 38.81
C ASP A 157 -7.07 -9.38 39.24
N THR A 158 -6.91 -10.02 40.41
CA THR A 158 -5.61 -10.30 40.99
C THR A 158 -4.84 -11.44 40.29
N ALA A 159 -5.53 -12.20 39.42
CA ALA A 159 -4.90 -13.25 38.62
C ALA A 159 -4.10 -12.71 37.44
N GLU A 160 -4.35 -11.46 37.04
CA GLU A 160 -3.80 -10.87 35.82
C GLU A 160 -2.82 -9.74 36.14
N ALA A 161 -1.64 -9.77 35.50
CA ALA A 161 -0.62 -8.75 35.68
C ALA A 161 -0.65 -7.66 34.63
N GLN A 162 -1.18 -7.97 33.44
CA GLN A 162 -1.19 -7.07 32.28
C GLN A 162 -2.47 -7.23 31.46
N TYR A 163 -2.86 -6.16 30.78
CA TYR A 163 -4.01 -6.10 29.90
C TYR A 163 -3.64 -5.50 28.55
N VAL A 164 -4.22 -6.04 27.47
CA VAL A 164 -4.21 -5.41 26.17
C VAL A 164 -5.49 -4.60 26.03
N VAL A 165 -5.32 -3.34 25.72
CA VAL A 165 -6.42 -2.40 25.46
C VAL A 165 -6.37 -2.00 24.00
N LYS A 166 -7.42 -2.30 23.25
CA LYS A 166 -7.63 -1.83 21.88
C LYS A 166 -8.78 -0.82 21.91
N TYR A 167 -8.53 0.36 21.42
CA TYR A 167 -9.54 1.41 21.33
C TYR A 167 -9.40 2.20 20.04
N ASP A 168 -10.52 2.79 19.62
CA ASP A 168 -10.57 3.66 18.47
C ASP A 168 -10.33 5.11 18.94
N ARG A 169 -9.33 5.75 18.34
CA ARG A 169 -8.94 7.13 18.63
C ARG A 169 -9.13 8.03 17.42
N GLN A 170 -9.43 9.28 17.64
CA GLN A 170 -9.37 10.32 16.63
C GLN A 170 -7.94 10.81 16.47
N VAL A 171 -7.53 10.95 15.20
CA VAL A 171 -6.21 11.48 14.83
C VAL A 171 -6.39 12.60 13.80
N THR A 172 -5.54 13.60 13.92
CA THR A 172 -5.44 14.73 12.98
C THR A 172 -4.21 14.64 12.10
N GLU A 173 -3.40 13.60 12.33
CA GLU A 173 -2.21 13.29 11.53
C GLU A 173 -2.20 11.78 11.26
N GLY A 174 -2.33 11.41 10.01
CA GLY A 174 -2.37 10.02 9.58
C GLY A 174 -2.96 9.88 8.20
N VAL A 175 -2.87 8.66 7.67
CA VAL A 175 -3.48 8.30 6.37
C VAL A 175 -4.20 6.97 6.54
N ASP A 176 -5.44 6.91 6.09
CA ASP A 176 -6.20 5.68 5.97
C ASP A 176 -6.39 5.32 4.50
N ILE A 177 -6.15 4.06 4.16
CA ILE A 177 -6.38 3.52 2.82
C ILE A 177 -7.25 2.28 2.99
N LEU A 178 -8.53 2.44 2.68
CA LEU A 178 -9.48 1.36 2.76
C LEU A 178 -9.27 0.39 1.58
N ASN A 179 -9.02 -0.87 1.88
CA ASN A 179 -9.03 -1.93 0.87
C ASN A 179 -10.35 -2.69 0.96
N SER A 180 -11.29 -2.33 0.10
CA SER A 180 -12.63 -2.94 0.05
C SER A 180 -12.74 -3.94 -1.10
N ALA A 181 -13.49 -5.02 -0.88
CA ALA A 181 -13.62 -6.11 -1.85
C ALA A 181 -14.39 -5.74 -3.14
N ASP A 182 -15.09 -4.61 -3.13
CA ASP A 182 -15.87 -4.09 -4.26
C ASP A 182 -15.10 -3.09 -5.12
N LYS A 183 -13.87 -2.75 -4.75
CA LYS A 183 -13.00 -1.82 -5.47
C LYS A 183 -11.84 -2.56 -6.13
N PHE A 184 -11.54 -2.15 -7.33
CA PHE A 184 -10.46 -2.72 -8.12
C PHE A 184 -9.37 -1.68 -8.38
N PRO A 185 -8.13 -2.10 -8.61
CA PRO A 185 -7.04 -1.20 -8.98
C PRO A 185 -7.43 -0.30 -10.14
N ALA A 186 -6.99 0.94 -10.07
CA ALA A 186 -7.20 1.87 -11.16
C ALA A 186 -6.41 1.44 -12.40
N THR A 187 -7.06 1.52 -13.57
CA THR A 187 -6.35 1.42 -14.83
C THR A 187 -5.58 2.71 -15.07
N VAL A 188 -4.27 2.60 -15.33
CA VAL A 188 -3.38 3.74 -15.42
C VAL A 188 -2.62 3.76 -16.72
N ARG A 189 -2.29 4.96 -17.20
CA ARG A 189 -1.28 5.21 -18.20
C ARG A 189 0.04 5.48 -17.51
N LEU A 190 1.05 4.67 -17.77
CA LEU A 190 2.37 4.81 -17.18
C LEU A 190 3.34 5.35 -18.22
N THR A 191 3.93 6.52 -17.93
CA THR A 191 4.98 7.13 -18.72
C THR A 191 6.31 6.93 -17.99
N LEU A 192 7.27 6.28 -18.64
CA LEU A 192 8.58 5.99 -18.09
C LEU A 192 9.65 6.86 -18.74
N LYS A 193 10.57 7.38 -17.93
CA LYS A 193 11.74 8.11 -18.38
C LYS A 193 12.97 7.25 -18.20
N GLY A 194 13.56 6.80 -19.33
CA GLY A 194 14.82 6.08 -19.36
C GLY A 194 16.02 7.01 -19.57
N LEU A 195 17.15 6.62 -19.01
CA LEU A 195 18.45 7.17 -19.33
C LEU A 195 19.19 6.16 -20.19
N CYS A 196 19.75 6.65 -21.30
CA CYS A 196 20.49 5.84 -22.25
C CYS A 196 21.89 6.40 -22.44
N VAL A 197 22.82 5.48 -22.70
CA VAL A 197 24.22 5.78 -23.02
C VAL A 197 24.47 5.41 -24.47
N ASP A 198 25.15 6.28 -25.20
CA ASP A 198 25.70 5.98 -26.51
C ASP A 198 27.03 5.26 -26.32
N PRO A 199 27.19 4.01 -26.80
CA PRO A 199 28.43 3.27 -26.61
C PRO A 199 29.65 3.92 -27.29
N CYS A 200 29.42 4.81 -28.25
CA CYS A 200 30.48 5.56 -28.91
C CYS A 200 30.82 6.88 -28.21
N GLU A 201 29.93 7.38 -27.32
CA GLU A 201 30.08 8.60 -26.53
C GLU A 201 29.68 8.28 -25.09
N ALA A 202 30.41 7.41 -24.41
CA ALA A 202 30.05 6.85 -23.10
C ALA A 202 29.82 7.88 -21.98
N ASP A 203 30.30 9.10 -22.16
CA ASP A 203 30.15 10.18 -21.16
C ASP A 203 28.86 11.00 -21.34
N VAL A 204 28.02 10.71 -22.33
CA VAL A 204 26.81 11.47 -22.63
C VAL A 204 25.56 10.66 -22.30
N LEU A 205 24.96 10.94 -21.14
CA LEU A 205 23.64 10.42 -20.78
C LEU A 205 22.56 11.14 -21.61
N ARG A 206 21.82 10.39 -22.41
CA ARG A 206 20.68 10.89 -23.20
C ARG A 206 19.38 10.45 -22.55
N ALA A 207 18.47 11.40 -22.32
CA ALA A 207 17.14 11.09 -21.81
C ALA A 207 16.23 10.60 -22.95
N LEU A 208 15.77 9.36 -22.86
CA LEU A 208 14.64 8.86 -23.62
C LEU A 208 13.36 9.22 -22.87
N SER A 209 12.65 10.24 -23.34
CA SER A 209 11.29 10.47 -22.91
C SER A 209 10.34 9.74 -23.86
N HIS A 210 9.43 8.99 -23.28
CA HIS A 210 8.29 8.30 -23.88
C HIS A 210 8.51 6.81 -24.23
N ILE A 211 8.28 5.97 -23.22
CA ILE A 211 7.77 4.62 -23.46
C ILE A 211 6.29 4.68 -23.00
N TYR A 212 5.39 4.81 -23.95
CA TYR A 212 3.96 4.68 -23.65
C TYR A 212 3.62 3.20 -23.58
N ASN A 213 3.15 2.76 -22.43
CA ASN A 213 2.42 1.53 -22.31
C ASN A 213 1.13 1.81 -21.57
N ASP A 214 0.00 1.52 -22.19
CA ASP A 214 -1.26 1.34 -21.50
C ASP A 214 -1.13 0.04 -20.68
N LEU A 215 -0.55 0.18 -19.50
CA LEU A 215 -0.30 -0.95 -18.61
C LEU A 215 -1.51 -1.10 -17.68
N PHE A 216 -2.18 -2.23 -17.83
CA PHE A 216 -3.13 -2.68 -16.81
C PHE A 216 -2.32 -3.18 -15.62
N VAL A 217 -2.36 -2.46 -14.50
CA VAL A 217 -1.77 -2.96 -13.26
C VAL A 217 -2.73 -4.02 -12.71
N TYR A 218 -2.49 -5.28 -13.06
CA TYR A 218 -3.13 -6.39 -12.38
C TYR A 218 -2.44 -6.62 -11.04
N ASN A 219 -3.25 -6.78 -9.99
CA ASN A 219 -2.81 -7.16 -8.65
C ASN A 219 -1.94 -8.41 -8.65
N MET A 220 -0.87 -8.34 -7.88
CA MET A 220 -0.37 -9.50 -7.15
C MET A 220 -0.96 -9.55 -5.75
#